data_f00100aa0697eb4db1fc3cb841e74377
#
_entry.id   f00100aa0697eb4db1fc3cb841e74377
#
_cell.length_a   1.000
_cell.length_b   1.000
_cell.length_c   1.000
_cell.angle_alpha   90.00
_cell.angle_beta   90.00
_cell.angle_gamma   90.00
#
_symmetry.space_group_name_H-M   'P 1'
#
loop_
_entity.id
_entity.type
_entity.pdbx_description
1 polymer ?
#
loop_
_entity_poly.entity_id
_entity_poly.type
_entity_poly.pdbx_seq_one_letter_code
_entity_poly.pdbx_strand_id
1 'polypeptide(L)'
;EHIKILLESASYAPSHFNSQPWRFVLIRDKARREHLGRIAGYSMREVMTKGNFWKRYLKYFRFSKEEMDKAGDGIHIDNMPSVLKPFIKYLFSEKGVEMMNKLRVPYILAIDSKKLVSRSPLILGVLLTKDEYKKDEHSGMYSLLSLGMAIENIWLSATALGIGVQFISLPMEAGGAYWQACIDLVQPPENYELVALFRLGYIDPNAKRPTIDWSSTQRKPVSEFCYEETFGNKWIPNCDCYFT
;
A
#
# COMPACT_ATOMS: atom_id res chain seq x y z
N GLU A 1 11.11 20.70 7.45
CA GLU A 1 10.60 21.40 6.25
C GLU A 1 9.75 20.45 5.38
N HIS A 2 10.28 19.33 4.87
CA HIS A 2 9.57 18.46 3.93
C HIS A 2 8.27 17.84 4.51
N ILE A 3 8.25 17.47 5.78
CA ILE A 3 7.01 16.98 6.43
C ILE A 3 5.91 18.04 6.36
N LYS A 4 6.26 19.31 6.55
CA LYS A 4 5.32 20.43 6.45
C LYS A 4 4.74 20.51 5.03
N ILE A 5 5.60 20.48 4.01
CA ILE A 5 5.18 20.49 2.60
C ILE A 5 4.20 19.34 2.30
N LEU A 6 4.51 18.13 2.78
CA LEU A 6 3.62 16.97 2.57
C LEU A 6 2.23 17.17 3.20
N LEU A 7 2.19 17.70 4.41
CA LEU A 7 0.92 17.92 5.11
C LEU A 7 0.15 19.12 4.55
N GLU A 8 0.85 20.17 4.14
CA GLU A 8 0.24 21.30 3.43
C GLU A 8 -0.35 20.85 2.10
N SER A 9 0.36 20.01 1.33
CA SER A 9 -0.18 19.49 0.07
C SER A 9 -1.47 18.67 0.29
N ALA A 10 -1.57 17.92 1.37
CA ALA A 10 -2.79 17.20 1.73
C ALA A 10 -3.98 18.16 1.96
N SER A 11 -3.72 19.34 2.53
CA SER A 11 -4.79 20.32 2.83
C SER A 11 -5.42 20.94 1.59
N TYR A 12 -4.75 20.88 0.45
CA TYR A 12 -5.30 21.32 -0.85
C TYR A 12 -6.20 20.30 -1.53
N ALA A 13 -6.34 19.11 -0.96
CA ALA A 13 -7.25 18.12 -1.53
C ALA A 13 -8.71 18.57 -1.39
N PRO A 14 -9.53 18.42 -2.45
CA PRO A 14 -10.94 18.71 -2.34
C PRO A 14 -11.61 17.75 -1.36
N SER A 15 -12.60 18.25 -0.63
CA SER A 15 -13.41 17.45 0.26
C SER A 15 -14.87 17.85 0.23
N HIS A 16 -15.76 16.91 0.51
CA HIS A 16 -17.19 17.13 0.53
C HIS A 16 -17.53 18.27 1.53
N PHE A 17 -18.19 19.30 1.05
CA PHE A 17 -18.47 20.52 1.82
C PHE A 17 -17.24 21.19 2.47
N ASN A 18 -16.04 20.97 1.93
CA ASN A 18 -14.77 21.40 2.53
C ASN A 18 -14.57 20.90 3.98
N SER A 19 -15.08 19.72 4.29
CA SER A 19 -15.09 19.14 5.63
C SER A 19 -13.72 18.72 6.13
N GLN A 20 -12.77 18.43 5.22
CA GLN A 20 -11.40 18.02 5.55
C GLN A 20 -11.40 16.91 6.62
N PRO A 21 -12.00 15.74 6.34
CA PRO A 21 -12.36 14.72 7.33
C PRO A 21 -11.16 13.93 7.88
N TRP A 22 -9.97 14.24 7.43
CA TRP A 22 -8.73 13.54 7.76
C TRP A 22 -7.98 14.15 8.93
N ARG A 23 -7.23 13.32 9.65
CA ARG A 23 -6.16 13.74 10.59
C ARG A 23 -4.94 12.85 10.36
N PHE A 24 -3.78 13.40 10.66
CA PHE A 24 -2.51 12.71 10.50
C PHE A 24 -1.76 12.62 11.81
N VAL A 25 -1.21 11.43 12.12
CA VAL A 25 -0.37 11.20 13.29
C VAL A 25 1.04 10.88 12.83
N LEU A 26 1.99 11.71 13.23
CA LEU A 26 3.41 11.54 12.92
C LEU A 26 4.08 10.68 13.99
N ILE A 27 4.54 9.49 13.63
CA ILE A 27 5.23 8.59 14.53
C ILE A 27 6.72 8.62 14.20
N ARG A 28 7.48 9.41 15.01
CA ARG A 28 8.92 9.61 14.88
C ARG A 28 9.70 8.95 16.01
N ASP A 29 9.05 8.68 17.13
CA ASP A 29 9.68 8.00 18.25
C ASP A 29 10.20 6.61 17.87
N LYS A 30 11.43 6.32 18.24
CA LYS A 30 12.12 5.07 17.87
C LYS A 30 11.43 3.85 18.46
N ALA A 31 11.02 3.91 19.74
CA ALA A 31 10.42 2.77 20.43
C ALA A 31 9.03 2.44 19.82
N ARG A 32 8.25 3.46 19.45
CA ARG A 32 6.96 3.29 18.77
C ARG A 32 7.13 2.70 17.38
N ARG A 33 8.11 3.16 16.59
CA ARG A 33 8.43 2.59 15.28
C ARG A 33 8.92 1.15 15.36
N GLU A 34 9.74 0.82 16.36
CA GLU A 34 10.17 -0.56 16.63
C GLU A 34 8.99 -1.44 17.03
N HIS A 35 8.03 -0.90 17.79
CA HIS A 35 6.81 -1.63 18.14
C HIS A 35 5.97 -1.92 16.89
N LEU A 36 5.69 -0.91 16.06
CA LEU A 36 5.00 -1.12 14.77
C LEU A 36 5.76 -2.09 13.87
N GLY A 37 7.08 -2.03 13.86
CA GLY A 37 7.91 -3.00 13.15
C GLY A 37 7.69 -4.44 13.64
N ARG A 38 7.57 -4.66 14.95
CA ARG A 38 7.23 -5.99 15.50
C ARG A 38 5.85 -6.44 15.05
N ILE A 39 4.84 -5.56 15.13
CA ILE A 39 3.48 -5.86 14.66
C ILE A 39 3.52 -6.25 13.17
N ALA A 40 4.16 -5.46 12.32
CA ALA A 40 4.29 -5.74 10.90
C ALA A 40 5.02 -7.06 10.61
N GLY A 41 6.06 -7.39 11.38
CA GLY A 41 6.76 -8.67 11.28
C GLY A 41 5.88 -9.85 11.64
N TYR A 42 5.15 -9.79 12.75
CA TYR A 42 4.22 -10.85 13.15
C TYR A 42 3.07 -10.99 12.14
N SER A 43 2.54 -9.88 11.65
CA SER A 43 1.51 -9.87 10.61
C SER A 43 1.98 -10.53 9.31
N MET A 44 3.21 -10.21 8.87
CA MET A 44 3.81 -10.86 7.70
C MET A 44 3.90 -12.37 7.88
N ARG A 45 4.41 -12.82 9.03
CA ARG A 45 4.51 -14.25 9.33
C ARG A 45 3.14 -14.92 9.29
N GLU A 46 2.13 -14.33 9.93
CA GLU A 46 0.77 -14.85 9.99
C GLU A 46 0.16 -15.00 8.60
N VAL A 47 0.21 -13.94 7.80
CA VAL A 47 -0.32 -13.88 6.44
C VAL A 47 0.35 -14.92 5.54
N MET A 48 1.67 -15.05 5.61
CA MET A 48 2.44 -16.00 4.81
C MET A 48 2.19 -17.45 5.24
N THR A 49 2.09 -17.71 6.54
CA THR A 49 1.86 -19.06 7.07
C THR A 49 0.48 -19.59 6.70
N LYS A 50 -0.55 -18.75 6.77
CA LYS A 50 -1.92 -19.13 6.41
C LYS A 50 -2.16 -19.31 4.91
N GLY A 51 -1.33 -18.72 4.06
CA GLY A 51 -1.39 -18.84 2.59
C GLY A 51 -2.58 -18.16 1.92
N ASN A 52 -3.54 -17.61 2.68
CA ASN A 52 -4.72 -16.93 2.11
C ASN A 52 -4.38 -15.68 1.31
N PHE A 53 -3.30 -14.99 1.68
CA PHE A 53 -2.76 -13.86 0.96
C PHE A 53 -2.41 -14.25 -0.49
N TRP A 54 -1.71 -15.35 -0.69
CA TRP A 54 -1.32 -15.83 -2.00
C TRP A 54 -2.52 -16.13 -2.87
N LYS A 55 -3.54 -16.80 -2.33
CA LYS A 55 -4.78 -17.11 -3.07
C LYS A 55 -5.48 -15.83 -3.55
N ARG A 56 -5.50 -14.77 -2.72
CA ARG A 56 -6.16 -13.49 -3.05
C ARG A 56 -5.39 -12.69 -4.09
N TYR A 57 -4.06 -12.61 -3.95
CA TYR A 57 -3.23 -11.66 -4.70
C TYR A 57 -2.40 -12.29 -5.82
N LEU A 58 -2.38 -13.62 -5.95
CA LEU A 58 -1.60 -14.32 -6.98
C LEU A 58 -1.89 -13.79 -8.40
N LYS A 59 -3.12 -13.41 -8.68
CA LYS A 59 -3.54 -12.83 -9.97
C LYS A 59 -2.82 -11.52 -10.33
N TYR A 60 -2.22 -10.85 -9.36
CA TYR A 60 -1.46 -9.62 -9.55
C TYR A 60 0.05 -9.83 -9.55
N PHE A 61 0.53 -11.06 -9.32
CA PHE A 61 1.96 -11.34 -9.41
C PHE A 61 2.35 -11.64 -10.86
N ARG A 62 3.46 -11.05 -11.29
CA ARG A 62 4.06 -11.25 -12.60
C ARG A 62 5.44 -11.84 -12.40
N PHE A 63 5.74 -12.90 -13.12
CA PHE A 63 6.94 -13.71 -12.93
C PHE A 63 7.96 -13.55 -14.04
N SER A 64 7.61 -12.79 -15.07
CA SER A 64 8.53 -12.38 -16.12
C SER A 64 8.21 -10.95 -16.58
N LYS A 65 9.17 -10.34 -17.27
CA LYS A 65 8.99 -9.02 -17.87
C LYS A 65 7.91 -9.06 -18.96
N GLU A 66 7.87 -10.13 -19.74
CA GLU A 66 6.87 -10.34 -20.79
C GLU A 66 5.45 -10.42 -20.21
N GLU A 67 5.27 -11.15 -19.09
CA GLU A 67 3.98 -11.19 -18.37
C GLU A 67 3.58 -9.78 -17.89
N MET A 68 4.54 -9.01 -17.39
CA MET A 68 4.30 -7.66 -16.90
C MET A 68 3.91 -6.70 -18.03
N ASP A 69 4.67 -6.70 -19.12
CA ASP A 69 4.44 -5.82 -20.27
C ASP A 69 3.09 -6.15 -20.95
N LYS A 70 2.75 -7.43 -21.04
CA LYS A 70 1.47 -7.89 -21.60
C LYS A 70 0.27 -7.52 -20.72
N ALA A 71 0.42 -7.62 -19.40
CA ALA A 71 -0.67 -7.36 -18.48
C ALA A 71 -0.90 -5.86 -18.22
N GLY A 72 0.14 -5.05 -18.36
CA GLY A 72 0.12 -3.61 -18.04
C GLY A 72 -0.14 -3.30 -16.57
N ASP A 73 -0.16 -4.34 -15.70
CA ASP A 73 -0.44 -4.23 -14.27
C ASP A 73 0.33 -5.25 -13.44
N GLY A 74 0.15 -5.16 -12.12
CA GLY A 74 0.66 -6.13 -11.17
C GLY A 74 2.05 -5.83 -10.62
N ILE A 75 2.62 -6.81 -9.93
CA ILE A 75 3.87 -6.70 -9.19
C ILE A 75 4.85 -7.74 -9.72
N HIS A 76 6.02 -7.28 -10.17
CA HIS A 76 7.07 -8.16 -10.67
C HIS A 76 7.89 -8.78 -9.53
N ILE A 77 8.07 -10.09 -9.59
CA ILE A 77 8.93 -10.84 -8.68
C ILE A 77 10.22 -11.20 -9.41
N ASP A 78 11.25 -10.38 -9.26
CA ASP A 78 12.48 -10.50 -10.05
C ASP A 78 13.65 -11.12 -9.29
N ASN A 79 13.89 -10.74 -8.05
CA ASN A 79 15.06 -11.14 -7.26
C ASN A 79 14.95 -12.55 -6.65
N MET A 80 14.59 -13.52 -7.47
CA MET A 80 14.53 -14.92 -7.04
C MET A 80 15.72 -15.70 -7.61
N PRO A 81 16.33 -16.62 -6.85
CA PRO A 81 17.36 -17.50 -7.38
C PRO A 81 16.89 -18.17 -8.67
N SER A 82 17.73 -18.16 -9.71
CA SER A 82 17.39 -18.68 -11.04
C SER A 82 16.87 -20.14 -11.02
N VAL A 83 17.38 -20.92 -10.07
CA VAL A 83 16.94 -22.32 -9.86
C VAL A 83 15.47 -22.43 -9.43
N LEU A 84 14.93 -21.40 -8.76
CA LEU A 84 13.55 -21.38 -8.26
C LEU A 84 12.57 -20.77 -9.28
N LYS A 85 13.03 -20.02 -10.27
CA LYS A 85 12.19 -19.36 -11.28
C LYS A 85 11.22 -20.32 -12.01
N PRO A 86 11.63 -21.51 -12.44
CA PRO A 86 10.71 -22.45 -13.10
C PRO A 86 9.59 -22.98 -12.19
N PHE A 87 9.84 -22.98 -10.88
CA PHE A 87 8.90 -23.53 -9.88
C PHE A 87 8.07 -22.46 -9.19
N ILE A 88 8.20 -21.20 -9.59
CA ILE A 88 7.62 -20.07 -8.87
C ILE A 88 6.10 -20.20 -8.72
N LYS A 89 5.38 -20.59 -9.77
CA LYS A 89 3.93 -20.82 -9.72
C LYS A 89 3.54 -21.93 -8.74
N TYR A 90 4.41 -22.94 -8.62
CA TYR A 90 4.22 -24.02 -7.68
C TYR A 90 4.41 -23.55 -6.23
N LEU A 91 5.36 -22.65 -5.97
CA LEU A 91 5.58 -22.09 -4.62
C LEU A 91 4.33 -21.40 -4.04
N PHE A 92 3.46 -20.89 -4.89
CA PHE A 92 2.20 -20.25 -4.50
C PHE A 92 1.00 -21.20 -4.45
N SER A 93 1.20 -22.50 -4.76
CA SER A 93 0.20 -23.55 -4.54
C SER A 93 0.12 -23.92 -3.05
N GLU A 94 -0.92 -24.66 -2.66
CA GLU A 94 -1.07 -25.13 -1.25
C GLU A 94 0.14 -25.97 -0.80
N LYS A 95 0.62 -26.86 -1.64
CA LYS A 95 1.84 -27.67 -1.35
C LYS A 95 3.09 -26.80 -1.29
N GLY A 96 3.18 -25.77 -2.13
CA GLY A 96 4.28 -24.82 -2.12
C GLY A 96 4.27 -23.98 -0.84
N VAL A 97 3.12 -23.52 -0.38
CA VAL A 97 2.97 -22.81 0.90
C VAL A 97 3.41 -23.69 2.07
N GLU A 98 3.01 -24.97 2.07
CA GLU A 98 3.47 -25.94 3.09
C GLU A 98 4.99 -26.11 3.08
N MET A 99 5.58 -26.23 1.87
CA MET A 99 7.04 -26.30 1.72
C MET A 99 7.73 -25.02 2.21
N MET A 100 7.23 -23.84 1.85
CA MET A 100 7.78 -22.57 2.35
C MET A 100 7.71 -22.46 3.87
N ASN A 101 6.65 -22.99 4.48
CA ASN A 101 6.53 -23.05 5.94
C ASN A 101 7.60 -23.97 6.56
N LYS A 102 7.82 -25.15 5.99
CA LYS A 102 8.89 -26.09 6.41
C LYS A 102 10.28 -25.45 6.29
N LEU A 103 10.51 -24.67 5.24
CA LEU A 103 11.77 -23.94 4.99
C LEU A 103 11.86 -22.62 5.78
N ARG A 104 10.91 -22.31 6.64
CA ARG A 104 10.84 -21.09 7.47
C ARG A 104 10.88 -19.78 6.67
N VAL A 105 10.45 -19.79 5.40
CA VAL A 105 10.39 -18.59 4.56
C VAL A 105 9.55 -17.47 5.20
N PRO A 106 8.37 -17.75 5.81
CA PRO A 106 7.59 -16.72 6.50
C PRO A 106 8.36 -15.99 7.62
N TYR A 107 9.30 -16.69 8.26
CA TYR A 107 10.16 -16.12 9.30
C TYR A 107 11.14 -15.09 8.74
N ILE A 108 11.76 -15.40 7.60
CA ILE A 108 12.72 -14.50 6.93
C ILE A 108 11.98 -13.24 6.46
N LEU A 109 10.83 -13.40 5.83
CA LEU A 109 10.01 -12.29 5.38
C LEU A 109 9.50 -11.43 6.55
N ALA A 110 9.19 -12.04 7.69
CA ALA A 110 8.83 -11.34 8.91
C ALA A 110 9.95 -10.43 9.45
N ILE A 111 11.19 -10.92 9.43
CA ILE A 111 12.37 -10.14 9.84
C ILE A 111 12.55 -8.93 8.91
N ASP A 112 12.39 -9.11 7.61
CA ASP A 112 12.53 -8.03 6.64
C ASP A 112 11.40 -7.01 6.76
N SER A 113 10.15 -7.45 6.92
CA SER A 113 9.01 -6.58 7.18
C SER A 113 9.22 -5.74 8.45
N LYS A 114 9.65 -6.39 9.54
CA LYS A 114 10.02 -5.69 10.80
C LYS A 114 11.07 -4.61 10.55
N LYS A 115 12.16 -4.95 9.86
CA LYS A 115 13.26 -4.01 9.56
C LYS A 115 12.77 -2.83 8.71
N LEU A 116 11.99 -3.10 7.67
CA LEU A 116 11.46 -2.08 6.77
C LEU A 116 10.64 -1.03 7.51
N VAL A 117 9.77 -1.45 8.42
CA VAL A 117 8.92 -0.53 9.20
C VAL A 117 9.73 0.17 10.29
N SER A 118 10.50 -0.57 11.10
CA SER A 118 11.23 0.00 12.25
C SER A 118 12.34 0.98 11.85
N ARG A 119 12.96 0.79 10.69
CA ARG A 119 14.05 1.65 10.18
C ARG A 119 13.57 2.88 9.42
N SER A 120 12.30 2.93 9.05
CA SER A 120 11.76 4.12 8.39
C SER A 120 11.82 5.32 9.34
N PRO A 121 12.31 6.48 8.90
CA PRO A 121 12.47 7.65 9.78
C PRO A 121 11.14 8.22 10.25
N LEU A 122 10.07 8.00 9.48
CA LEU A 122 8.73 8.48 9.77
C LEU A 122 7.69 7.41 9.42
N ILE A 123 6.71 7.24 10.31
CA ILE A 123 5.46 6.54 9.99
C ILE A 123 4.32 7.54 10.14
N LEU A 124 3.43 7.55 9.17
CA LEU A 124 2.25 8.39 9.09
C LEU A 124 1.01 7.53 9.37
N GLY A 125 0.36 7.78 10.50
CA GLY A 125 -0.97 7.26 10.78
C GLY A 125 -2.01 8.20 10.17
N VAL A 126 -2.96 7.62 9.46
CA VAL A 126 -4.04 8.33 8.77
C VAL A 126 -5.35 8.00 9.43
N LEU A 127 -6.00 9.04 9.94
CA LEU A 127 -7.27 8.94 10.64
C LEU A 127 -8.38 9.58 9.80
N LEU A 128 -9.57 9.02 9.89
CA LEU A 128 -10.78 9.53 9.29
C LEU A 128 -11.84 9.75 10.37
N THR A 129 -12.56 10.87 10.31
CA THR A 129 -13.65 11.13 11.27
C THR A 129 -14.81 10.15 11.06
N LYS A 130 -15.37 9.67 12.16
CA LYS A 130 -16.58 8.83 12.16
C LYS A 130 -17.86 9.65 12.02
N ASP A 131 -17.79 10.96 12.20
CA ASP A 131 -18.94 11.85 12.10
C ASP A 131 -19.50 11.89 10.68
N GLU A 132 -18.61 11.82 9.68
CA GLU A 132 -18.96 11.84 8.26
C GLU A 132 -18.75 10.48 7.57
N TYR A 133 -17.85 9.65 8.11
CA TYR A 133 -17.61 8.31 7.61
C TYR A 133 -18.43 7.30 8.40
N LYS A 134 -19.48 6.81 7.77
CA LYS A 134 -20.20 5.64 8.27
C LYS A 134 -20.07 4.53 7.24
N LYS A 135 -19.59 3.41 7.70
CA LYS A 135 -19.48 2.22 6.87
C LYS A 135 -20.87 1.85 6.34
N ASP A 136 -20.94 1.52 5.06
CA ASP A 136 -22.17 1.14 4.36
C ASP A 136 -23.18 2.30 4.11
N GLU A 137 -22.83 3.54 4.42
CA GLU A 137 -23.60 4.72 4.00
C GLU A 137 -22.91 5.44 2.81
N HIS A 138 -23.72 6.00 1.88
CA HIS A 138 -23.16 6.76 0.75
C HIS A 138 -22.36 7.99 1.17
N SER A 139 -22.73 8.63 2.28
CA SER A 139 -21.97 9.74 2.87
C SER A 139 -20.54 9.36 3.24
N GLY A 140 -20.33 8.14 3.72
CA GLY A 140 -19.00 7.62 4.03
C GLY A 140 -18.10 7.49 2.81
N MET A 141 -18.66 7.26 1.64
CA MET A 141 -17.90 7.19 0.39
C MET A 141 -17.23 8.54 0.06
N TYR A 142 -17.93 9.66 0.26
CA TYR A 142 -17.34 10.98 -0.01
C TYR A 142 -16.16 11.30 0.88
N SER A 143 -16.23 10.92 2.16
CA SER A 143 -15.13 11.10 3.10
C SER A 143 -13.91 10.24 2.72
N LEU A 144 -14.13 9.00 2.28
CA LEU A 144 -13.06 8.12 1.80
C LEU A 144 -12.43 8.65 0.50
N LEU A 145 -13.25 9.14 -0.46
CA LEU A 145 -12.73 9.74 -1.69
C LEU A 145 -11.90 10.99 -1.39
N SER A 146 -12.39 11.85 -0.50
CA SER A 146 -11.67 13.05 -0.05
C SER A 146 -10.33 12.68 0.60
N LEU A 147 -10.32 11.68 1.48
CA LEU A 147 -9.10 11.17 2.09
C LEU A 147 -8.13 10.60 1.05
N GLY A 148 -8.63 9.84 0.07
CA GLY A 148 -7.81 9.30 -1.02
C GLY A 148 -7.10 10.40 -1.80
N MET A 149 -7.77 11.50 -2.11
CA MET A 149 -7.18 12.67 -2.76
C MET A 149 -6.12 13.36 -1.88
N ALA A 150 -6.34 13.46 -0.58
CA ALA A 150 -5.35 14.01 0.35
C ALA A 150 -4.09 13.12 0.43
N ILE A 151 -4.26 11.80 0.45
CA ILE A 151 -3.15 10.84 0.43
C ILE A 151 -2.38 10.94 -0.90
N GLU A 152 -3.08 11.07 -2.03
CA GLU A 152 -2.44 11.21 -3.35
C GLU A 152 -1.60 12.49 -3.42
N ASN A 153 -2.10 13.63 -2.90
CA ASN A 153 -1.32 14.86 -2.82
C ASN A 153 -0.03 14.69 -2.00
N ILE A 154 -0.10 13.96 -0.87
CA ILE A 154 1.11 13.61 -0.08
C ILE A 154 2.06 12.77 -0.94
N TRP A 155 1.55 11.79 -1.67
CA TRP A 155 2.37 10.86 -2.45
C TRP A 155 3.08 11.57 -3.60
N LEU A 156 2.36 12.41 -4.35
CA LEU A 156 2.93 13.21 -5.44
C LEU A 156 4.01 14.16 -4.93
N SER A 157 3.74 14.88 -3.84
CA SER A 157 4.69 15.80 -3.23
C SER A 157 5.92 15.06 -2.67
N ALA A 158 5.72 13.89 -2.06
CA ALA A 158 6.81 13.05 -1.59
C ALA A 158 7.70 12.59 -2.75
N THR A 159 7.09 12.16 -3.86
CA THR A 159 7.82 11.74 -5.06
C THR A 159 8.66 12.89 -5.61
N ALA A 160 8.11 14.10 -5.69
CA ALA A 160 8.83 15.30 -6.13
C ALA A 160 10.02 15.66 -5.21
N LEU A 161 9.93 15.30 -3.93
CA LEU A 161 10.99 15.51 -2.93
C LEU A 161 11.97 14.32 -2.81
N GLY A 162 11.85 13.28 -3.64
CA GLY A 162 12.67 12.06 -3.54
C GLY A 162 12.38 11.22 -2.30
N ILE A 163 11.21 11.37 -1.71
CA ILE A 163 10.76 10.61 -0.54
C ILE A 163 9.90 9.44 -1.00
N GLY A 164 10.32 8.23 -0.64
CA GLY A 164 9.50 7.03 -0.84
C GLY A 164 8.36 6.95 0.17
N VAL A 165 7.18 6.60 -0.31
CA VAL A 165 5.99 6.32 0.49
C VAL A 165 5.57 4.87 0.25
N GLN A 166 5.29 4.14 1.33
CA GLN A 166 4.78 2.78 1.21
C GLN A 166 3.70 2.49 2.25
N PHE A 167 2.61 1.89 1.81
CA PHE A 167 1.53 1.45 2.68
C PHE A 167 1.95 0.27 3.56
N ILE A 168 1.65 0.33 4.85
CA ILE A 168 1.84 -0.75 5.82
C ILE A 168 0.50 -1.50 5.95
N SER A 169 0.18 -2.35 4.98
CA SER A 169 -1.11 -3.04 4.89
C SER A 169 -1.18 -4.36 5.68
N LEU A 170 -0.04 -4.98 5.95
CA LEU A 170 0.01 -6.32 6.54
C LEU A 170 -0.75 -6.49 7.86
N PRO A 171 -0.77 -5.55 8.81
CA PRO A 171 -1.57 -5.68 10.02
C PRO A 171 -3.07 -5.78 9.74
N MET A 172 -3.58 -5.07 8.72
CA MET A 172 -4.98 -5.19 8.29
C MET A 172 -5.24 -6.57 7.67
N GLU A 173 -4.35 -7.03 6.80
CA GLU A 173 -4.47 -8.34 6.12
C GLU A 173 -4.38 -9.53 7.08
N ALA A 174 -3.59 -9.41 8.13
CA ALA A 174 -3.44 -10.46 9.13
C ALA A 174 -4.65 -10.60 10.07
N GLY A 175 -5.48 -9.56 10.17
CA GLY A 175 -6.74 -9.60 10.90
C GLY A 175 -6.78 -8.74 12.16
N GLY A 176 -7.96 -8.73 12.80
CA GLY A 176 -8.35 -7.76 13.82
C GLY A 176 -7.37 -7.52 14.96
N ALA A 177 -6.75 -8.57 15.51
CA ALA A 177 -5.82 -8.42 16.65
C ALA A 177 -4.57 -7.60 16.28
N TYR A 178 -4.02 -7.78 15.09
CA TYR A 178 -2.85 -7.03 14.64
C TYR A 178 -3.19 -5.59 14.29
N TRP A 179 -4.36 -5.38 13.69
CA TRP A 179 -4.83 -4.02 13.41
C TRP A 179 -5.19 -3.30 14.71
N GLN A 180 -5.82 -3.98 15.66
CA GLN A 180 -6.09 -3.41 16.98
C GLN A 180 -4.80 -2.99 17.69
N ALA A 181 -3.72 -3.77 17.62
CA ALA A 181 -2.43 -3.38 18.18
C ALA A 181 -1.86 -2.10 17.53
N CYS A 182 -2.15 -1.86 16.25
CA CYS A 182 -1.82 -0.59 15.60
C CYS A 182 -2.70 0.56 16.13
N ILE A 183 -3.99 0.34 16.34
CA ILE A 183 -4.93 1.31 16.91
C ILE A 183 -4.48 1.68 18.34
N ASP A 184 -4.17 0.69 19.16
CA ASP A 184 -3.71 0.88 20.55
C ASP A 184 -2.40 1.71 20.61
N LEU A 185 -1.56 1.56 19.60
CA LEU A 185 -0.32 2.33 19.50
C LEU A 185 -0.58 3.77 19.00
N VAL A 186 -1.45 3.95 18.01
CA VAL A 186 -1.77 5.28 17.45
C VAL A 186 -2.65 6.08 18.38
N GLN A 187 -3.55 5.41 19.12
CA GLN A 187 -4.50 6.01 20.08
C GLN A 187 -5.38 7.09 19.44
N PRO A 188 -6.14 6.75 18.36
CA PRO A 188 -7.06 7.72 17.79
C PRO A 188 -8.14 8.09 18.82
N PRO A 189 -8.62 9.35 18.80
CA PRO A 189 -9.79 9.74 19.58
C PRO A 189 -11.02 8.91 19.21
N GLU A 190 -12.01 8.82 20.08
CA GLU A 190 -13.19 7.97 19.89
C GLU A 190 -13.96 8.28 18.60
N ASN A 191 -14.01 9.55 18.21
CA ASN A 191 -14.66 10.01 16.98
C ASN A 191 -13.80 9.87 15.71
N TYR A 192 -12.63 9.23 15.79
CA TYR A 192 -11.76 8.96 14.63
C TYR A 192 -11.48 7.47 14.51
N GLU A 193 -11.28 7.03 13.28
CA GLU A 193 -10.83 5.68 12.95
C GLU A 193 -9.44 5.72 12.30
N LEU A 194 -8.56 4.82 12.71
CA LEU A 194 -7.30 4.59 12.00
C LEU A 194 -7.61 3.81 10.72
N VAL A 195 -7.39 4.42 9.57
CA VAL A 195 -7.72 3.81 8.27
C VAL A 195 -6.51 3.40 7.45
N ALA A 196 -5.34 3.98 7.72
CA ALA A 196 -4.11 3.61 7.01
C ALA A 196 -2.86 3.93 7.84
N LEU A 197 -1.78 3.21 7.52
CA LEU A 197 -0.43 3.50 7.99
C LEU A 197 0.52 3.51 6.79
N PHE A 198 1.34 4.55 6.68
CA PHE A 198 2.38 4.65 5.67
C PHE A 198 3.75 4.82 6.32
N ARG A 199 4.77 4.21 5.74
CA ARG A 199 6.16 4.51 6.05
C ARG A 199 6.73 5.45 5.01
N LEU A 200 7.49 6.43 5.46
CA LEU A 200 8.12 7.44 4.63
C LEU A 200 9.62 7.52 4.93
N GLY A 201 10.41 7.80 3.89
CA GLY A 201 11.85 8.01 4.02
C GLY A 201 12.48 8.31 2.68
N TYR A 202 13.65 8.92 2.67
CA TYR A 202 14.40 9.11 1.45
C TYR A 202 14.79 7.75 0.85
N ILE A 203 14.70 7.67 -0.47
CA ILE A 203 15.07 6.48 -1.22
C ILE A 203 16.61 6.45 -1.30
N ASP A 204 17.22 5.40 -0.77
CA ASP A 204 18.63 5.13 -0.98
C ASP A 204 18.80 4.42 -2.33
N PRO A 205 19.41 5.08 -3.32
CA PRO A 205 19.61 4.47 -4.64
C PRO A 205 20.56 3.27 -4.63
N ASN A 206 21.36 3.13 -3.56
CA ASN A 206 22.31 2.02 -3.40
C ASN A 206 21.72 0.87 -2.55
N ALA A 207 20.53 1.04 -1.99
CA ALA A 207 19.89 -0.02 -1.22
C ALA A 207 19.60 -1.24 -2.11
N LYS A 208 19.94 -2.43 -1.63
CA LYS A 208 19.54 -3.66 -2.30
C LYS A 208 18.00 -3.71 -2.38
N ARG A 209 17.49 -3.81 -3.59
CA ARG A 209 16.05 -3.98 -3.81
C ARG A 209 15.55 -5.28 -3.16
N PRO A 210 14.37 -5.25 -2.57
CA PRO A 210 13.73 -6.47 -2.08
C PRO A 210 13.41 -7.42 -3.24
N THR A 211 13.09 -8.67 -2.92
CA THR A 211 12.71 -9.71 -3.90
C THR A 211 11.53 -9.31 -4.78
N ILE A 212 10.66 -8.43 -4.29
CA ILE A 212 9.50 -7.94 -5.04
C ILE A 212 9.82 -6.54 -5.53
N ASP A 213 9.71 -6.33 -6.84
CA ASP A 213 9.86 -5.00 -7.43
C ASP A 213 8.58 -4.18 -7.26
N TRP A 214 8.54 -3.42 -6.17
CA TRP A 214 7.44 -2.50 -5.87
C TRP A 214 7.49 -1.22 -6.74
N SER A 215 8.55 -1.01 -7.49
CA SER A 215 8.74 0.15 -8.36
C SER A 215 8.22 -0.07 -9.78
N SER A 216 7.41 -1.09 -9.99
CA SER A 216 6.81 -1.37 -11.29
C SER A 216 6.10 -0.15 -11.88
N THR A 217 6.50 0.24 -13.08
CA THR A 217 6.02 1.43 -13.77
C THR A 217 4.94 1.12 -14.82
N GLN A 218 4.65 -0.15 -15.05
CA GLN A 218 3.63 -0.53 -16.01
C GLN A 218 2.27 0.02 -15.60
N ARG A 219 1.57 0.54 -16.58
CA ARG A 219 0.22 1.05 -16.44
C ARG A 219 -0.61 0.56 -17.61
N LYS A 220 -1.86 0.28 -17.37
CA LYS A 220 -2.82 -0.01 -18.44
C LYS A 220 -2.97 1.21 -19.33
N PRO A 221 -3.05 1.02 -20.65
CA PRO A 221 -3.36 2.13 -21.54
C PRO A 221 -4.76 2.68 -21.24
N VAL A 222 -4.95 3.97 -21.49
CA VAL A 222 -6.22 4.66 -21.18
C VAL A 222 -7.43 3.96 -21.81
N SER A 223 -7.27 3.40 -23.01
CA SER A 223 -8.30 2.65 -23.73
C SER A 223 -8.80 1.39 -23.01
N GLU A 224 -8.13 0.93 -21.94
CA GLU A 224 -8.60 -0.20 -21.15
C GLU A 224 -9.50 0.19 -19.97
N PHE A 225 -9.49 1.45 -19.56
CA PHE A 225 -10.24 1.91 -18.40
C PHE A 225 -11.06 3.18 -18.64
N CYS A 226 -11.02 3.75 -19.87
CA CYS A 226 -11.83 4.91 -20.25
C CYS A 226 -12.84 4.51 -21.33
N TYR A 227 -14.08 4.91 -21.14
CA TYR A 227 -15.19 4.64 -22.02
C TYR A 227 -15.94 5.94 -22.31
N GLU A 228 -16.49 6.07 -23.51
CA GLU A 228 -17.25 7.23 -23.95
C GLU A 228 -18.75 6.93 -23.81
N GLU A 229 -19.47 7.82 -23.17
CA GLU A 229 -20.91 7.77 -22.92
C GLU A 229 -21.35 6.55 -22.08
N THR A 230 -21.02 5.32 -22.48
CA THR A 230 -21.44 4.08 -21.81
C THR A 230 -20.30 3.09 -21.64
N PHE A 231 -20.37 2.28 -20.56
CA PHE A 231 -19.39 1.24 -20.33
C PHE A 231 -19.40 0.23 -21.48
N GLY A 232 -18.21 -0.09 -22.00
CA GLY A 232 -18.00 -0.97 -23.15
C GLY A 232 -17.70 -0.24 -24.46
N ASN A 233 -18.11 1.01 -24.60
CA ASN A 233 -17.73 1.87 -25.73
C ASN A 233 -16.38 2.53 -25.40
N LYS A 234 -15.29 1.94 -25.89
CA LYS A 234 -13.93 2.41 -25.56
C LYS A 234 -13.68 3.80 -26.11
N TRP A 235 -13.26 4.69 -25.23
CA TRP A 235 -12.76 5.99 -25.64
C TRP A 235 -11.49 5.88 -26.47
N ILE A 236 -11.49 6.50 -27.63
CA ILE A 236 -10.32 6.61 -28.52
C ILE A 236 -9.86 8.06 -28.47
N PRO A 237 -8.60 8.34 -28.07
CA PRO A 237 -8.10 9.71 -28.03
C PRO A 237 -8.13 10.33 -29.44
N ASN A 238 -9.07 11.24 -29.67
CA ASN A 238 -9.07 12.10 -30.83
C ASN A 238 -8.36 13.40 -30.46
N CYS A 239 -7.67 14.04 -31.42
CA CYS A 239 -6.95 15.30 -31.20
C CYS A 239 -7.86 16.49 -30.91
N ASP A 240 -9.18 16.30 -30.82
CA ASP A 240 -10.14 17.38 -30.64
C ASP A 240 -10.23 17.77 -29.16
N CYS A 241 -9.95 19.04 -28.88
CA CYS A 241 -10.01 19.61 -27.55
C CYS A 241 -11.46 19.72 -27.09
N TYR A 242 -11.86 18.89 -26.14
CA TYR A 242 -13.17 18.95 -25.49
C TYR A 242 -13.31 20.11 -24.46
N PHE A 243 -12.24 20.84 -24.21
CA PHE A 243 -12.19 21.97 -23.27
C PHE A 243 -12.02 23.28 -24.04
N THR A 244 -13.05 23.69 -24.77
CA THR A 244 -13.15 25.05 -25.37
C THR A 244 -14.07 25.90 -24.52
#